data_d583e7025c383914db9c23efec3ca9ad
#
_entry.id   d583e7025c383914db9c23efec3ca9ad
#
_cell.length_a   1.000
_cell.length_b   1.000
_cell.length_c   1.000
_cell.angle_alpha   90.00
_cell.angle_beta   90.00
_cell.angle_gamma   90.00
#
_symmetry.space_group_name_H-M   'P 1'
#
loop_
_entity.id
_entity.type
_entity.pdbx_description
1 polymer ?
#
loop_
_entity_poly.entity_id
_entity_poly.type
_entity_poly.pdbx_seq_one_letter_code
_entity_poly.pdbx_strand_id
1 'polypeptide(L)'
;MAAVAWAQDKAPPVEPETIPAAPAIVPYDDKLLRLAEVIGSVHYLRTLCKAPGGSEWRSDMQRLLDSETKDEPQRKEKLTAAFNHGYRAFASVYTDCTPSAIVAEERYRNEGATLATEITSRFGN
;
A
#
# COMPACT_ATOMS: atom_id res chain seq x y z
N MET A 1 -36.64 42.77 4.57
CA MET A 1 -36.48 42.23 4.60
C MET A 1 -36.01 41.08 4.40
N ALA A 2 -35.91 40.72 4.35
CA ALA A 2 -35.68 39.75 4.17
C ALA A 2 -34.94 38.82 4.10
N ALA A 3 -34.84 38.39 4.31
CA ALA A 3 -34.31 37.61 4.28
C ALA A 3 -33.72 36.59 4.02
N VAL A 4 -33.55 36.30 4.11
CA VAL A 4 -33.08 35.48 3.93
C VAL A 4 -32.69 34.41 3.88
N ALA A 5 -32.63 34.04 3.97
CA ALA A 5 -32.35 33.13 3.98
C ALA A 5 -31.87 32.17 3.56
N TRP A 6 -31.78 32.21 3.64
CA TRP A 6 -31.45 31.32 3.32
C TRP A 6 -30.98 30.30 3.41
N ALA A 7 -30.88 30.05 3.65
CA ALA A 7 -30.55 29.19 3.76
C ALA A 7 -30.19 28.29 3.41
N GLN A 8 -30.25 28.47 3.44
CA GLN A 8 -30.01 27.69 3.16
C GLN A 8 -29.65 26.79 2.86
N ASP A 9 -29.53 26.79 3.01
CA ASP A 9 -29.22 26.02 2.81
C ASP A 9 -28.94 25.09 2.64
N LYS A 10 -28.99 24.83 2.50
CA LYS A 10 -28.81 23.94 2.58
C LYS A 10 -28.30 23.03 2.01
N ALA A 11 -27.91 22.59 2.25
CA ALA A 11 -27.23 21.81 1.89
C ALA A 11 -27.64 20.68 1.60
N PRO A 12 -27.38 20.20 0.97
CA PRO A 12 -27.76 19.17 0.55
C PRO A 12 -27.17 18.09 0.98
N PRO A 13 -27.48 17.51 1.15
CA PRO A 13 -27.06 16.49 1.57
C PRO A 13 -26.48 15.66 0.78
N VAL A 14 -25.93 15.35 0.90
CA VAL A 14 -25.34 14.65 0.33
C VAL A 14 -25.59 13.51 0.24
N GLU A 15 -25.78 13.03 0.08
CA GLU A 15 -26.11 11.99 -0.03
C GLU A 15 -25.32 10.97 0.05
N PRO A 16 -25.22 10.60 0.88
CA PRO A 16 -24.46 9.51 1.14
C PRO A 16 -24.90 8.37 0.42
N GLU A 17 -26.01 8.32 0.28
CA GLU A 17 -26.46 7.25 -0.38
C GLU A 17 -25.91 7.17 -1.66
N THR A 18 -25.44 8.15 -2.12
CA THR A 18 -24.88 8.06 -3.39
C THR A 18 -23.59 7.43 -3.34
N ILE A 19 -23.14 7.15 -2.18
CA ILE A 19 -21.92 6.52 -2.13
C ILE A 19 -22.09 5.18 -2.63
N PRO A 20 -21.44 4.84 -3.64
CA PRO A 20 -21.51 3.52 -4.14
C PRO A 20 -21.06 2.63 -3.06
N ALA A 21 -21.45 1.49 -3.15
CA ALA A 21 -21.02 0.52 -2.23
C ALA A 21 -19.55 0.65 -2.08
N ALA A 22 -19.11 0.85 -0.91
CA ALA A 22 -17.71 0.87 -0.65
C ALA A 22 -17.16 -0.47 -1.00
N PRO A 23 -15.92 -0.53 -1.47
CA PRO A 23 -15.28 -1.81 -1.70
C PRO A 23 -15.31 -2.60 -0.42
N ALA A 24 -15.48 -3.86 -0.56
CA ALA A 24 -15.48 -4.72 0.61
C ALA A 24 -14.19 -4.52 1.38
N ILE A 25 -14.30 -4.39 2.68
CA ILE A 25 -13.14 -4.25 3.53
C ILE A 25 -12.72 -5.63 3.95
N VAL A 26 -11.50 -5.97 3.61
CA VAL A 26 -10.95 -7.26 3.99
C VAL A 26 -10.26 -7.08 5.33
N PRO A 27 -10.48 -8.00 6.28
CA PRO A 27 -9.94 -7.82 7.64
C PRO A 27 -8.44 -7.59 7.69
N TYR A 28 -7.68 -8.10 6.73
CA TYR A 28 -6.24 -7.93 6.75
C TYR A 28 -5.74 -6.83 5.82
N ASP A 29 -6.63 -5.95 5.33
CA ASP A 29 -6.20 -4.94 4.37
C ASP A 29 -5.17 -3.97 4.94
N ASP A 30 -5.26 -3.62 6.21
CA ASP A 30 -4.24 -2.75 6.80
C ASP A 30 -2.86 -3.38 6.75
N LYS A 31 -2.79 -4.66 7.09
CA LYS A 31 -1.52 -5.38 7.02
C LYS A 31 -1.07 -5.55 5.58
N LEU A 32 -2.01 -5.76 4.68
CA LEU A 32 -1.69 -5.93 3.28
C LEU A 32 -1.15 -4.64 2.67
N LEU A 33 -1.75 -3.50 3.04
CA LEU A 33 -1.23 -2.21 2.59
C LEU A 33 0.18 -1.96 3.11
N ARG A 34 0.41 -2.30 4.38
CA ARG A 34 1.76 -2.17 4.92
C ARG A 34 2.73 -3.10 4.22
N LEU A 35 2.30 -4.32 3.93
CA LEU A 35 3.15 -5.27 3.20
C LEU A 35 3.51 -4.72 1.82
N ALA A 36 2.55 -4.15 1.12
CA ALA A 36 2.82 -3.57 -0.20
C ALA A 36 3.85 -2.45 -0.09
N GLU A 37 3.71 -1.60 0.92
CA GLU A 37 4.66 -0.52 1.16
C GLU A 37 6.05 -1.07 1.45
N VAL A 38 6.13 -2.09 2.28
CA VAL A 38 7.39 -2.72 2.62
C VAL A 38 8.04 -3.34 1.39
N ILE A 39 7.25 -4.00 0.55
CA ILE A 39 7.78 -4.59 -0.68
C ILE A 39 8.36 -3.51 -1.58
N GLY A 40 7.69 -2.37 -1.70
CA GLY A 40 8.22 -1.26 -2.49
C GLY A 40 9.54 -0.74 -1.94
N SER A 41 9.62 -0.60 -0.62
CA SER A 41 10.84 -0.16 0.04
C SER A 41 11.99 -1.13 -0.19
N VAL A 42 11.73 -2.42 0.01
CA VAL A 42 12.75 -3.44 -0.17
C VAL A 42 13.18 -3.51 -1.62
N HIS A 43 12.23 -3.40 -2.54
CA HIS A 43 12.55 -3.42 -3.97
C HIS A 43 13.55 -2.30 -4.30
N TYR A 44 13.28 -1.08 -3.81
CA TYR A 44 14.19 0.02 -4.07
C TYR A 44 15.57 -0.23 -3.46
N LEU A 45 15.60 -0.62 -2.19
CA LEU A 45 16.87 -0.79 -1.49
C LEU A 45 17.72 -1.92 -2.06
N ARG A 46 17.08 -3.01 -2.44
CA ARG A 46 17.83 -4.12 -3.05
C ARG A 46 18.36 -3.75 -4.43
N THR A 47 17.58 -3.00 -5.18
CA THR A 47 18.05 -2.52 -6.49
C THR A 47 19.20 -1.55 -6.30
N LEU A 48 19.08 -0.63 -5.34
CA LEU A 48 20.13 0.34 -5.06
C LEU A 48 21.43 -0.34 -4.68
N CYS A 49 21.35 -1.36 -3.84
CA CYS A 49 22.53 -2.07 -3.35
C CYS A 49 22.90 -3.25 -4.25
N LYS A 50 22.23 -3.41 -5.35
CA LYS A 50 22.51 -4.47 -6.33
C LYS A 50 22.48 -5.86 -5.71
N ALA A 51 21.56 -6.04 -4.78
CA ALA A 51 21.38 -7.33 -4.13
C ALA A 51 20.80 -8.33 -5.13
N PRO A 52 21.19 -9.60 -5.04
CA PRO A 52 20.61 -10.61 -5.92
C PRO A 52 19.10 -10.69 -5.76
N GLY A 53 18.40 -10.91 -6.84
CA GLY A 53 16.96 -11.07 -6.78
C GLY A 53 16.18 -9.78 -6.62
N GLY A 54 16.80 -8.63 -6.88
CA GLY A 54 16.11 -7.35 -6.72
C GLY A 54 14.83 -7.25 -7.52
N SER A 55 14.81 -7.77 -8.74
CA SER A 55 13.61 -7.68 -9.56
C SER A 55 12.52 -8.64 -9.10
N GLU A 56 12.84 -9.63 -8.29
CA GLU A 56 11.85 -10.56 -7.78
C GLU A 56 10.82 -9.88 -6.89
N TRP A 57 11.23 -8.85 -6.18
CA TRP A 57 10.32 -8.12 -5.30
C TRP A 57 9.23 -7.42 -6.08
N ARG A 58 9.56 -6.97 -7.27
CA ARG A 58 8.56 -6.36 -8.14
C ARG A 58 7.60 -7.43 -8.67
N SER A 59 8.14 -8.58 -9.04
CA SER A 59 7.31 -9.69 -9.48
C SER A 59 6.42 -10.21 -8.36
N ASP A 60 6.95 -10.24 -7.14
CA ASP A 60 6.15 -10.63 -5.98
C ASP A 60 4.98 -9.68 -5.78
N MET A 61 5.22 -8.38 -5.94
CA MET A 61 4.13 -7.41 -5.83
C MET A 61 3.08 -7.65 -6.91
N GLN A 62 3.52 -7.95 -8.13
CA GLN A 62 2.58 -8.20 -9.21
C GLN A 62 1.72 -9.43 -8.91
N ARG A 63 2.34 -10.49 -8.42
CA ARG A 63 1.60 -11.69 -8.05
C ARG A 63 0.61 -11.42 -6.92
N LEU A 64 1.04 -10.62 -5.93
CA LEU A 64 0.16 -10.25 -4.84
C LEU A 64 -1.05 -9.49 -5.36
N LEU A 65 -0.83 -8.53 -6.23
CA LEU A 65 -1.93 -7.78 -6.82
C LEU A 65 -2.88 -8.69 -7.59
N ASP A 66 -2.31 -9.58 -8.39
CA ASP A 66 -3.12 -10.46 -9.23
C ASP A 66 -4.00 -11.38 -8.38
N SER A 67 -3.48 -11.86 -7.25
CA SER A 67 -4.24 -12.80 -6.44
C SER A 67 -5.20 -12.10 -5.49
N GLU A 68 -4.83 -10.93 -4.97
CA GLU A 68 -5.62 -10.28 -3.94
C GLU A 68 -6.67 -9.31 -4.47
N THR A 69 -6.47 -8.79 -5.68
CA THR A 69 -7.34 -7.74 -6.17
C THR A 69 -8.00 -8.08 -7.49
N LYS A 70 -8.16 -9.36 -7.76
CA LYS A 70 -8.84 -9.78 -8.97
C LYS A 70 -10.23 -9.17 -8.97
N ASP A 71 -10.54 -8.44 -10.03
CA ASP A 71 -11.84 -7.78 -10.17
C ASP A 71 -12.12 -6.72 -9.11
N GLU A 72 -11.07 -6.21 -8.46
CA GLU A 72 -11.23 -5.17 -7.44
C GLU A 72 -10.28 -4.01 -7.74
N PRO A 73 -10.63 -3.19 -8.72
CA PRO A 73 -9.71 -2.12 -9.16
C PRO A 73 -9.37 -1.11 -8.08
N GLN A 74 -10.29 -0.82 -7.16
CA GLN A 74 -10.01 0.14 -6.11
C GLN A 74 -8.98 -0.40 -5.11
N ARG A 75 -9.11 -1.67 -4.75
CA ARG A 75 -8.11 -2.28 -3.87
C ARG A 75 -6.76 -2.35 -4.57
N LYS A 76 -6.76 -2.70 -5.86
CA LYS A 76 -5.52 -2.76 -6.63
C LYS A 76 -4.84 -1.41 -6.65
N GLU A 77 -5.62 -0.36 -6.83
CA GLU A 77 -5.06 1.00 -6.87
C GLU A 77 -4.43 1.37 -5.54
N LYS A 78 -5.09 1.04 -4.44
CA LYS A 78 -4.55 1.34 -3.12
C LYS A 78 -3.26 0.60 -2.84
N LEU A 79 -3.22 -0.68 -3.19
CA LEU A 79 -2.01 -1.48 -2.96
C LEU A 79 -0.86 -1.00 -3.84
N THR A 80 -1.16 -0.64 -5.09
CA THR A 80 -0.15 -0.10 -5.99
C THR A 80 0.39 1.22 -5.44
N ALA A 81 -0.49 2.07 -4.93
CA ALA A 81 -0.06 3.34 -4.36
C ALA A 81 0.81 3.12 -3.13
N ALA A 82 0.50 2.14 -2.31
CA ALA A 82 1.30 1.82 -1.13
C ALA A 82 2.70 1.34 -1.53
N PHE A 83 2.78 0.48 -2.54
CA PHE A 83 4.08 0.04 -3.06
C PHE A 83 4.90 1.24 -3.53
N ASN A 84 4.28 2.10 -4.33
CA ASN A 84 4.97 3.27 -4.86
C ASN A 84 5.41 4.21 -3.75
N HIS A 85 4.58 4.34 -2.71
CA HIS A 85 4.94 5.17 -1.57
C HIS A 85 6.18 4.65 -0.88
N GLY A 86 6.26 3.36 -0.64
CA GLY A 86 7.43 2.76 -0.01
C GLY A 86 8.68 2.94 -0.85
N TYR A 87 8.55 2.73 -2.15
CA TYR A 87 9.66 2.91 -3.07
C TYR A 87 10.18 4.34 -3.02
N ARG A 88 9.28 5.31 -3.14
CA ARG A 88 9.68 6.72 -3.19
C ARG A 88 10.22 7.23 -1.87
N ALA A 89 9.70 6.73 -0.77
CA ALA A 89 10.15 7.17 0.55
C ALA A 89 11.64 6.92 0.70
N PHE A 90 12.12 5.77 0.26
CA PHE A 90 13.54 5.48 0.34
C PHE A 90 14.33 6.07 -0.81
N ALA A 91 13.74 6.16 -1.99
CA ALA A 91 14.42 6.78 -3.11
C ALA A 91 14.72 8.26 -2.85
N SER A 92 13.92 8.91 -2.02
CA SER A 92 14.16 10.32 -1.69
C SER A 92 15.24 10.50 -0.63
N VAL A 93 15.62 9.44 0.06
CA VAL A 93 16.61 9.52 1.16
C VAL A 93 17.94 8.92 0.75
N TYR A 94 17.92 7.81 0.07
CA TYR A 94 19.14 7.10 -0.28
C TYR A 94 19.37 7.11 -1.79
N THR A 95 20.50 7.67 -2.20
CA THR A 95 20.91 7.61 -3.60
C THR A 95 22.12 6.70 -3.77
N ASP A 96 22.74 6.32 -2.65
CA ASP A 96 23.89 5.42 -2.66
C ASP A 96 23.63 4.30 -1.67
N CYS A 97 24.22 3.15 -1.93
CA CYS A 97 24.11 2.03 -1.02
C CYS A 97 25.05 2.24 0.17
N THR A 98 24.52 2.87 1.20
CA THR A 98 25.26 3.15 2.42
C THR A 98 25.03 2.02 3.42
N PRO A 99 25.85 1.96 4.51
CA PRO A 99 25.55 1.01 5.57
C PRO A 99 24.14 1.18 6.14
N SER A 100 23.65 2.42 6.22
CA SER A 100 22.29 2.65 6.68
C SER A 100 21.27 2.07 5.73
N ALA A 101 21.51 2.15 4.43
CA ALA A 101 20.60 1.58 3.45
C ALA A 101 20.56 0.05 3.59
N ILE A 102 21.71 -0.57 3.85
CA ILE A 102 21.77 -2.01 4.04
C ILE A 102 20.97 -2.43 5.28
N VAL A 103 21.12 -1.69 6.37
CA VAL A 103 20.37 -1.98 7.59
C VAL A 103 18.88 -1.79 7.37
N ALA A 104 18.50 -0.74 6.64
CA ALA A 104 17.10 -0.49 6.36
C ALA A 104 16.51 -1.64 5.53
N GLU A 105 17.26 -2.12 4.55
CA GLU A 105 16.79 -3.23 3.73
C GLU A 105 16.53 -4.47 4.59
N GLU A 106 17.46 -4.78 5.46
CA GLU A 106 17.30 -5.95 6.31
C GLU A 106 16.10 -5.83 7.23
N ARG A 107 15.93 -4.67 7.84
CA ARG A 107 14.78 -4.45 8.72
C ARG A 107 13.46 -4.59 7.98
N TYR A 108 13.36 -3.96 6.83
CA TYR A 108 12.12 -3.99 6.07
C TYR A 108 11.85 -5.36 5.50
N ARG A 109 12.90 -6.07 5.08
CA ARG A 109 12.74 -7.44 4.60
C ARG A 109 12.20 -8.34 5.71
N ASN A 110 12.71 -8.16 6.93
CA ASN A 110 12.22 -8.94 8.07
C ASN A 110 10.80 -8.58 8.44
N GLU A 111 10.46 -7.29 8.38
CA GLU A 111 9.08 -6.87 8.62
C GLU A 111 8.15 -7.47 7.58
N GLY A 112 8.56 -7.48 6.34
CA GLY A 112 7.74 -8.06 5.27
C GLY A 112 7.49 -9.54 5.49
N ALA A 113 8.52 -10.28 5.90
CA ALA A 113 8.36 -11.69 6.19
C ALA A 113 7.39 -11.93 7.33
N THR A 114 7.48 -11.10 8.37
CA THR A 114 6.58 -11.20 9.51
C THR A 114 5.14 -10.91 9.11
N LEU A 115 4.93 -9.84 8.33
CA LEU A 115 3.59 -9.50 7.87
C LEU A 115 3.00 -10.60 7.00
N ALA A 116 3.78 -11.14 6.09
CA ALA A 116 3.30 -12.21 5.23
C ALA A 116 2.89 -13.42 6.04
N THR A 117 3.69 -13.77 7.06
CA THR A 117 3.36 -14.89 7.93
C THR A 117 2.10 -14.62 8.74
N GLU A 118 1.95 -13.41 9.26
CA GLU A 118 0.76 -13.05 10.02
C GLU A 118 -0.49 -13.13 9.17
N ILE A 119 -0.43 -12.59 7.97
CA ILE A 119 -1.59 -12.62 7.08
C ILE A 119 -1.96 -14.06 6.76
N THR A 120 -0.97 -14.87 6.42
CA THR A 120 -1.22 -16.27 6.05
C THR A 120 -1.77 -17.07 7.21
N SER A 121 -1.20 -16.92 8.41
CA SER A 121 -1.60 -17.75 9.53
C SER A 121 -2.94 -17.32 10.14
N ARG A 122 -3.30 -16.04 10.02
CA ARG A 122 -4.56 -15.58 10.61
C ARG A 122 -5.72 -15.61 9.64
N PHE A 123 -5.46 -15.31 8.39
CA PHE A 123 -6.52 -15.08 7.41
C PHE A 123 -6.42 -15.99 6.21
N GLY A 124 -5.30 -16.68 6.06
CA GLY A 124 -5.15 -17.63 4.97
C GLY A 124 -5.82 -18.92 5.37
N ASN A 125 -6.12 -19.71 4.39
CA ASN A 125 -6.74 -20.97 4.69
C ASN A 125 -5.85 -22.07 4.75
#